data_dc5b90af69a631ca45ffd8c288a6ef5a
#
_entry.id   dc5b90af69a631ca45ffd8c288a6ef5a
#
_cell.length_a   1.000
_cell.length_b   1.000
_cell.length_c   1.000
_cell.angle_alpha   90.00
_cell.angle_beta   90.00
_cell.angle_gamma   90.00
#
_symmetry.space_group_name_H-M   'P 1'
#
loop_
_entity.id
_entity.type
_entity.pdbx_description
1 polymer ?
#
loop_
_entity_poly.entity_id
_entity_poly.type
_entity_poly.pdbx_seq_one_letter_code
_entity_poly.pdbx_strand_id
1 'polypeptide(L)'
;KGGQEVDKLKEELKKVTDKDIQINIFEVKRPELDAVIVANNIARQVEGKIAYRRAIKMAIANTMRMGAEGIKIQISGRLNGAEMARSEMYKEGRTPLHTFRADIDYCHAEALTKVGLLGIKVWICRGEVFGKKELAPNFTQSKESGRGNNSGNNGGKNFKRKKNNR
;
A
#
# COMPACT_ATOMS: atom_id res chain seq x y z
N LYS A 1 10.55 20.46 -4.08
CA LYS A 1 10.39 20.00 -5.49
C LYS A 1 8.98 19.44 -5.80
N GLY A 2 8.20 18.96 -4.80
CA GLY A 2 6.86 18.37 -5.03
C GLY A 2 5.75 19.36 -5.41
N GLY A 3 5.85 20.64 -5.09
CA GLY A 3 4.79 21.61 -5.36
C GLY A 3 4.57 21.90 -6.84
N GLN A 4 5.64 22.02 -7.61
CA GLN A 4 5.55 22.35 -9.05
C GLN A 4 4.87 21.27 -9.91
N GLU A 5 5.00 20.00 -9.52
CA GLU A 5 4.35 18.89 -10.24
C GLU A 5 2.85 18.84 -9.94
N VAL A 6 2.47 19.15 -8.69
CA VAL A 6 1.06 19.25 -8.28
C VAL A 6 0.36 20.41 -8.99
N ASP A 7 1.04 21.55 -9.11
CA ASP A 7 0.48 22.73 -9.80
C ASP A 7 0.28 22.45 -11.30
N LYS A 8 1.21 21.77 -11.95
CA LYS A 8 1.06 21.32 -13.35
C LYS A 8 -0.13 20.38 -13.52
N LEU A 9 -0.28 19.38 -12.63
CA LEU A 9 -1.44 18.48 -12.65
C LEU A 9 -2.74 19.24 -12.45
N LYS A 10 -2.76 20.24 -11.57
CA LYS A 10 -3.93 21.09 -11.35
C LYS A 10 -4.29 21.91 -12.60
N GLU A 11 -3.28 22.43 -13.29
CA GLU A 11 -3.49 23.15 -14.56
C GLU A 11 -4.01 22.24 -15.67
N GLU A 12 -3.46 21.01 -15.79
CA GLU A 12 -3.96 20.04 -16.77
C GLU A 12 -5.39 19.62 -16.49
N LEU A 13 -5.75 19.41 -15.23
CA LEU A 13 -7.12 19.08 -14.83
C LEU A 13 -8.09 20.26 -15.06
N LYS A 14 -7.65 21.52 -14.86
CA LYS A 14 -8.44 22.71 -15.15
C LYS A 14 -8.77 22.88 -16.65
N LYS A 15 -7.98 22.30 -17.55
CA LYS A 15 -8.31 22.28 -18.98
C LYS A 15 -9.48 21.36 -19.32
N VAL A 16 -9.75 20.37 -18.45
CA VAL A 16 -10.82 19.38 -18.65
C VAL A 16 -12.10 19.77 -17.92
N THR A 17 -11.98 20.52 -16.82
CA THR A 17 -13.13 20.90 -15.98
C THR A 17 -13.03 22.34 -15.48
N ASP A 18 -14.16 23.06 -15.45
CA ASP A 18 -14.27 24.42 -14.93
C ASP A 18 -14.43 24.48 -13.40
N LYS A 19 -14.44 23.34 -12.72
CA LYS A 19 -14.64 23.26 -11.28
C LYS A 19 -13.33 23.45 -10.51
N ASP A 20 -13.42 23.95 -9.28
CA ASP A 20 -12.28 23.99 -8.38
C ASP A 20 -11.84 22.59 -7.98
N ILE A 21 -10.53 22.32 -8.16
CA ILE A 21 -9.93 21.03 -7.91
C ILE A 21 -8.98 21.14 -6.72
N GLN A 22 -9.18 20.27 -5.74
CA GLN A 22 -8.26 20.06 -4.62
C GLN A 22 -7.57 18.70 -4.78
N ILE A 23 -6.25 18.71 -4.77
CA ILE A 23 -5.44 17.49 -4.87
C ILE A 23 -4.87 17.16 -3.49
N ASN A 24 -5.23 16.00 -2.95
CA ASN A 24 -4.68 15.47 -1.72
C ASN A 24 -3.70 14.35 -2.06
N ILE A 25 -2.47 14.47 -1.57
CA ILE A 25 -1.41 13.48 -1.81
C ILE A 25 -1.26 12.62 -0.56
N PHE A 26 -1.35 11.31 -0.75
CA PHE A 26 -1.10 10.32 0.29
C PHE A 26 0.15 9.51 -0.04
N GLU A 27 1.11 9.47 0.89
CA GLU A 27 2.33 8.70 0.74
C GLU A 27 2.10 7.24 1.16
N VAL A 28 2.40 6.31 0.26
CA VAL A 28 2.39 4.87 0.55
C VAL A 28 3.71 4.48 1.18
N LYS A 29 3.73 4.25 2.50
CA LYS A 29 4.95 3.93 3.26
C LYS A 29 5.57 2.58 2.90
N ARG A 30 4.76 1.60 2.50
CA ARG A 30 5.18 0.22 2.18
C ARG A 30 4.58 -0.21 0.85
N PRO A 31 5.20 0.16 -0.28
CA PRO A 31 4.67 -0.14 -1.60
C PRO A 31 4.58 -1.64 -1.91
N GLU A 32 5.39 -2.46 -1.26
CA GLU A 32 5.38 -3.92 -1.44
C GLU A 32 4.17 -4.61 -0.78
N LEU A 33 3.45 -3.91 0.11
CA LEU A 33 2.19 -4.39 0.71
C LEU A 33 0.95 -3.87 -0.01
N ASP A 34 1.12 -3.10 -1.08
CA ASP A 34 0.04 -2.59 -1.91
C ASP A 34 -0.11 -3.46 -3.15
N ALA A 35 -1.28 -4.08 -3.31
CA ALA A 35 -1.53 -5.01 -4.40
C ALA A 35 -1.48 -4.35 -5.78
N VAL A 36 -1.87 -3.07 -5.88
CA VAL A 36 -1.85 -2.31 -7.14
C VAL A 36 -0.42 -2.07 -7.61
N ILE A 37 0.44 -1.64 -6.71
CA ILE A 37 1.85 -1.37 -7.01
C ILE A 37 2.58 -2.67 -7.40
N VAL A 38 2.35 -3.74 -6.64
CA VAL A 38 2.96 -5.05 -6.91
C VAL A 38 2.49 -5.60 -8.25
N ALA A 39 1.19 -5.55 -8.56
CA ALA A 39 0.64 -6.03 -9.81
C ALA A 39 1.20 -5.25 -11.01
N ASN A 40 1.24 -3.93 -10.94
CA ASN A 40 1.81 -3.09 -11.98
C ASN A 40 3.32 -3.30 -12.18
N ASN A 41 4.07 -3.55 -11.10
CA ASN A 41 5.48 -3.88 -11.19
C ASN A 41 5.71 -5.22 -11.91
N ILE A 42 4.89 -6.23 -11.63
CA ILE A 42 4.95 -7.50 -12.34
C ILE A 42 4.59 -7.30 -13.82
N ALA A 43 3.53 -6.52 -14.12
CA ALA A 43 3.12 -6.22 -15.49
C ALA A 43 4.26 -5.57 -16.28
N ARG A 44 4.87 -4.52 -15.76
CA ARG A 44 6.02 -3.84 -16.38
C ARG A 44 7.21 -4.76 -16.62
N GLN A 45 7.51 -5.65 -15.68
CA GLN A 45 8.60 -6.62 -15.82
C GLN A 45 8.31 -7.64 -16.95
N VAL A 46 7.07 -8.10 -17.05
CA VAL A 46 6.63 -9.03 -18.10
C VAL A 46 6.64 -8.35 -19.47
N GLU A 47 6.18 -7.12 -19.56
CA GLU A 47 6.28 -6.28 -20.77
C GLU A 47 7.74 -6.04 -21.19
N GLY A 48 8.63 -5.85 -20.20
CA GLY A 48 10.07 -5.77 -20.38
C GLY A 48 10.76 -7.10 -20.73
N LYS A 49 10.00 -8.14 -21.08
CA LYS A 49 10.49 -9.49 -21.48
C LYS A 49 11.21 -10.25 -20.36
N ILE A 50 11.01 -9.90 -19.11
CA ILE A 50 11.48 -10.71 -17.99
C ILE A 50 10.58 -11.95 -17.88
N ALA A 51 11.17 -13.13 -17.65
CA ALA A 51 10.40 -14.34 -17.44
C ALA A 51 9.41 -14.17 -16.29
N TYR A 52 8.12 -14.36 -16.55
CA TYR A 52 7.04 -14.16 -15.56
C TYR A 52 7.28 -14.92 -14.26
N ARG A 53 7.86 -16.12 -14.30
CA ARG A 53 8.21 -16.91 -13.11
C ARG A 53 9.21 -16.21 -12.22
N ARG A 54 10.20 -15.54 -12.80
CA ARG A 54 11.20 -14.78 -12.07
C ARG A 54 10.57 -13.52 -11.45
N ALA A 55 9.78 -12.80 -12.23
CA ALA A 55 9.06 -11.61 -11.77
C ALA A 55 8.15 -11.93 -10.56
N ILE A 56 7.36 -13.00 -10.66
CA ILE A 56 6.47 -13.45 -9.58
C ILE A 56 7.26 -13.85 -8.34
N LYS A 57 8.31 -14.66 -8.47
CA LYS A 57 9.13 -15.08 -7.32
C LYS A 57 9.78 -13.90 -6.61
N MET A 58 10.28 -12.93 -7.35
CA MET A 58 10.84 -11.69 -6.76
C MET A 58 9.77 -10.88 -6.04
N ALA A 59 8.58 -10.72 -6.63
CA ALA A 59 7.48 -10.01 -6.00
C ALA A 59 7.06 -10.69 -4.69
N ILE A 60 6.89 -12.01 -4.69
CA ILE A 60 6.56 -12.79 -3.49
C ILE A 60 7.61 -12.59 -2.40
N ALA A 61 8.89 -12.78 -2.74
CA ALA A 61 9.98 -12.65 -1.77
C ALA A 61 10.04 -11.24 -1.14
N ASN A 62 9.82 -10.18 -1.93
CA ASN A 62 9.80 -8.81 -1.45
C ASN A 62 8.62 -8.56 -0.52
N THR A 63 7.42 -8.98 -0.91
CA THR A 63 6.20 -8.79 -0.10
C THR A 63 6.30 -9.55 1.23
N MET A 64 6.79 -10.79 1.23
CA MET A 64 6.99 -11.57 2.45
C MET A 64 8.05 -10.94 3.36
N ARG A 65 9.13 -10.39 2.80
CA ARG A 65 10.17 -9.67 3.57
C ARG A 65 9.62 -8.44 4.27
N MET A 66 8.64 -7.75 3.67
CA MET A 66 8.01 -6.56 4.25
C MET A 66 6.94 -6.87 5.31
N GLY A 67 6.73 -8.16 5.60
CA GLY A 67 5.88 -8.61 6.70
C GLY A 67 4.41 -8.87 6.31
N ALA A 68 4.14 -9.23 5.05
CA ALA A 68 2.84 -9.79 4.69
C ALA A 68 2.66 -11.18 5.33
N GLU A 69 1.46 -11.52 5.81
CA GLU A 69 1.14 -12.89 6.27
C GLU A 69 1.10 -13.89 5.13
N GLY A 70 0.75 -13.42 3.95
CA GLY A 70 0.72 -14.24 2.76
C GLY A 70 0.39 -13.47 1.51
N ILE A 71 0.78 -14.07 0.39
CA ILE A 71 0.52 -13.55 -0.95
C ILE A 71 0.07 -14.68 -1.87
N LYS A 72 -0.86 -14.35 -2.76
CA LYS A 72 -1.30 -15.21 -3.86
C LYS A 72 -1.26 -14.40 -5.14
N ILE A 73 -0.59 -14.93 -6.16
CA ILE A 73 -0.51 -14.33 -7.50
C ILE A 73 -1.00 -15.34 -8.50
N GLN A 74 -1.91 -14.92 -9.36
CA GLN A 74 -2.39 -15.72 -10.50
C GLN A 74 -2.09 -14.96 -11.77
N ILE A 75 -1.46 -15.63 -12.73
CA ILE A 75 -1.21 -15.10 -14.05
C ILE A 75 -1.93 -15.98 -15.07
N SER A 76 -2.56 -15.36 -16.05
CA SER A 76 -3.35 -16.05 -17.08
C SER A 76 -3.14 -15.43 -18.45
N GLY A 77 -3.18 -16.27 -19.48
CA GLY A 77 -3.01 -15.87 -20.86
C GLY A 77 -1.99 -16.75 -21.60
N ARG A 78 -1.41 -16.23 -22.67
CA ARG A 78 -0.40 -16.93 -23.50
C ARG A 78 0.99 -16.80 -22.85
N LEU A 79 1.22 -17.59 -21.81
CA LEU A 79 2.45 -17.54 -21.03
C LEU A 79 3.66 -17.96 -21.90
N ASN A 80 4.71 -17.14 -21.91
CA ASN A 80 5.90 -17.30 -22.75
C ASN A 80 5.61 -17.37 -24.26
N GLY A 81 4.48 -16.82 -24.71
CA GLY A 81 4.11 -16.86 -26.13
C GLY A 81 3.51 -18.18 -26.61
N ALA A 82 3.14 -19.07 -25.71
CA ALA A 82 2.45 -20.33 -26.08
C ALA A 82 1.15 -20.04 -26.84
N GLU A 83 0.80 -20.86 -27.82
CA GLU A 83 -0.46 -20.70 -28.56
C GLU A 83 -1.69 -20.90 -27.68
N MET A 84 -1.64 -21.89 -26.82
CA MET A 84 -2.73 -22.15 -25.87
C MET A 84 -2.52 -21.31 -24.61
N ALA A 85 -3.55 -20.57 -24.24
CA ALA A 85 -3.59 -19.84 -22.99
C ALA A 85 -3.70 -20.81 -21.80
N ARG A 86 -3.02 -20.49 -20.72
CA ARG A 86 -3.12 -21.21 -19.45
C ARG A 86 -3.06 -20.27 -18.28
N SER A 87 -3.50 -20.75 -17.13
CA SER A 87 -3.41 -20.03 -15.86
C SER A 87 -2.43 -20.73 -14.92
N GLU A 88 -1.50 -19.98 -14.36
CA GLU A 88 -0.60 -20.47 -13.32
C GLU A 88 -0.84 -19.66 -12.05
N MET A 89 -0.74 -20.32 -10.90
CA MET A 89 -0.94 -19.71 -9.60
C MET A 89 0.24 -20.01 -8.69
N TYR A 90 0.70 -18.96 -8.01
CA TYR A 90 1.77 -19.03 -7.00
C TYR A 90 1.22 -18.50 -5.70
N LYS A 91 1.45 -19.21 -4.60
CA LYS A 91 0.98 -18.83 -3.27
C LYS A 91 2.10 -19.07 -2.26
N GLU A 92 2.25 -18.11 -1.35
CA GLU A 92 3.14 -18.24 -0.20
C GLU A 92 2.47 -17.65 1.03
N GLY A 93 2.64 -18.32 2.17
CA GLY A 93 2.00 -17.92 3.43
C GLY A 93 0.49 -18.17 3.47
N ARG A 94 -0.18 -17.43 4.33
CA ARG A 94 -1.60 -17.56 4.64
C ARG A 94 -2.44 -16.52 3.88
N THR A 95 -3.38 -16.95 3.07
CA THR A 95 -4.35 -16.07 2.37
C THR A 95 -5.77 -16.57 2.59
N PRO A 96 -6.39 -16.28 3.74
CA PRO A 96 -7.71 -16.78 4.10
C PRO A 96 -8.81 -15.95 3.44
N LEU A 97 -9.22 -16.30 2.20
CA LEU A 97 -10.22 -15.55 1.43
C LEU A 97 -11.65 -15.64 2.00
N HIS A 98 -11.92 -16.60 2.89
CA HIS A 98 -13.23 -16.77 3.52
C HIS A 98 -13.35 -16.09 4.89
N THR A 99 -12.30 -15.45 5.39
CA THR A 99 -12.28 -14.82 6.70
C THR A 99 -12.57 -13.32 6.56
N PHE A 100 -13.72 -12.85 7.01
CA PHE A 100 -14.13 -11.44 6.89
C PHE A 100 -13.24 -10.46 7.65
N ARG A 101 -12.63 -10.89 8.76
CA ARG A 101 -11.70 -10.07 9.53
C ARG A 101 -10.31 -9.96 8.91
N ALA A 102 -10.00 -10.77 7.88
CA ALA A 102 -8.71 -10.69 7.20
C ALA A 102 -8.64 -9.43 6.32
N ASP A 103 -7.55 -8.67 6.46
CA ASP A 103 -7.25 -7.52 5.60
C ASP A 103 -6.52 -8.01 4.35
N ILE A 104 -7.30 -8.25 3.30
CA ILE A 104 -6.79 -8.72 2.01
C ILE A 104 -6.91 -7.60 1.00
N ASP A 105 -5.76 -7.16 0.51
CA ASP A 105 -5.68 -6.24 -0.61
C ASP A 105 -5.67 -7.02 -1.93
N TYR A 106 -6.43 -6.53 -2.91
CA TYR A 106 -6.61 -7.20 -4.20
C TYR A 106 -6.44 -6.23 -5.35
N CYS A 107 -5.71 -6.68 -6.38
CA CYS A 107 -5.61 -5.96 -7.63
C CYS A 107 -5.63 -6.91 -8.82
N HIS A 108 -6.26 -6.43 -9.91
CA HIS A 108 -6.16 -7.00 -11.24
C HIS A 108 -5.42 -6.01 -12.15
N ALA A 109 -4.34 -6.47 -12.77
CA ALA A 109 -3.58 -5.70 -13.75
C ALA A 109 -3.43 -6.51 -15.05
N GLU A 110 -3.20 -5.80 -16.13
CA GLU A 110 -2.98 -6.38 -17.45
C GLU A 110 -1.59 -6.01 -17.95
N ALA A 111 -0.90 -6.97 -18.54
CA ALA A 111 0.38 -6.74 -19.20
C ALA A 111 0.22 -6.92 -20.70
N LEU A 112 0.54 -5.88 -21.47
CA LEU A 112 0.48 -5.92 -22.92
C LEU A 112 1.77 -6.52 -23.48
N THR A 113 1.67 -7.73 -24.00
CA THR A 113 2.78 -8.42 -24.65
C THR A 113 2.62 -8.46 -26.17
N LYS A 114 3.68 -8.77 -26.88
CA LYS A 114 3.64 -8.92 -28.35
C LYS A 114 2.65 -9.99 -28.85
N VAL A 115 2.31 -10.96 -28.00
CA VAL A 115 1.42 -12.09 -28.32
C VAL A 115 0.01 -11.93 -27.77
N GLY A 116 -0.28 -10.82 -27.07
CA GLY A 116 -1.57 -10.51 -26.47
C GLY A 116 -1.48 -10.06 -25.04
N LEU A 117 -2.62 -9.87 -24.40
CA LEU A 117 -2.75 -9.46 -23.02
C LEU A 117 -2.56 -10.64 -22.06
N LEU A 118 -1.83 -10.40 -20.97
CA LEU A 118 -1.72 -11.31 -19.84
C LEU A 118 -2.41 -10.68 -18.63
N GLY A 119 -3.40 -11.39 -18.06
CA GLY A 119 -4.08 -10.98 -16.85
C GLY A 119 -3.29 -11.39 -15.60
N ILE A 120 -3.07 -10.46 -14.69
CA ILE A 120 -2.35 -10.66 -13.43
C ILE A 120 -3.30 -10.32 -12.30
N LYS A 121 -3.54 -11.27 -11.40
CA LYS A 121 -4.34 -11.07 -10.19
C LYS A 121 -3.45 -11.27 -8.97
N VAL A 122 -3.47 -10.29 -8.07
CA VAL A 122 -2.65 -10.29 -6.85
C VAL A 122 -3.55 -10.15 -5.64
N TRP A 123 -3.35 -10.99 -4.64
CA TRP A 123 -3.97 -10.92 -3.31
C TRP A 123 -2.86 -10.87 -2.28
N ILE A 124 -2.87 -9.86 -1.42
CA ILE A 124 -1.90 -9.70 -0.34
C ILE A 124 -2.67 -9.69 0.98
N CYS A 125 -2.35 -10.63 1.87
CA CYS A 125 -2.88 -10.66 3.21
C CYS A 125 -1.96 -9.86 4.14
N ARG A 126 -2.48 -8.74 4.68
CA ARG A 126 -1.74 -7.88 5.63
C ARG A 126 -1.88 -8.36 7.07
N GLY A 127 -2.86 -9.22 7.33
CA GLY A 127 -3.18 -9.73 8.67
C GLY A 127 -4.67 -9.72 8.98
N GLU A 128 -5.02 -9.91 10.24
CA GLU A 128 -6.40 -9.86 10.70
C GLU A 128 -6.67 -8.57 11.48
N VAL A 129 -7.79 -7.92 11.21
CA VAL A 129 -8.24 -6.70 11.88
C VAL A 129 -9.39 -7.03 12.80
N PHE A 130 -9.22 -6.77 14.10
CA PHE A 130 -10.25 -6.94 15.13
C PHE A 130 -10.84 -5.56 15.47
N GLY A 131 -12.16 -5.43 15.39
CA GLY A 131 -12.89 -4.18 15.67
C GLY A 131 -13.48 -3.52 14.43
N LYS A 132 -13.89 -2.26 14.56
CA LYS A 132 -14.45 -1.50 13.43
C LYS A 132 -13.34 -1.12 12.45
N LYS A 133 -13.48 -1.54 11.21
CA LYS A 133 -12.59 -1.12 10.12
C LYS A 133 -13.03 0.26 9.62
N GLU A 134 -12.17 1.24 9.72
CA GLU A 134 -12.38 2.52 9.07
C GLU A 134 -12.21 2.33 7.55
N LEU A 135 -13.29 2.51 6.80
CA LEU A 135 -13.30 2.31 5.35
C LEU A 135 -12.71 3.50 4.59
N ALA A 136 -12.61 4.66 5.23
CA ALA A 136 -12.02 5.86 4.63
C ALA A 136 -10.57 6.02 5.11
N PRO A 137 -9.62 6.34 4.23
CA PRO A 137 -8.28 6.71 4.66
C PRO A 137 -8.37 8.00 5.49
N ASN A 138 -7.86 7.95 6.72
CA ASN A 138 -7.82 9.12 7.61
C ASN A 138 -6.81 10.15 7.08
N PHE A 139 -7.26 11.04 6.21
CA PHE A 139 -6.46 12.16 5.70
C PHE A 139 -6.21 13.24 6.76
N THR A 140 -6.92 13.22 7.89
CA THR A 140 -6.88 14.24 8.94
C THR A 140 -5.89 13.99 10.06
N GLN A 141 -5.39 12.77 10.26
CA GLN A 141 -4.53 12.45 11.42
C GLN A 141 -3.07 12.93 11.31
N SER A 142 -2.63 13.50 10.20
CA SER A 142 -1.24 13.97 10.06
C SER A 142 -0.99 15.37 10.63
N LYS A 143 -2.00 16.09 11.14
CA LYS A 143 -1.84 17.47 11.65
C LYS A 143 -1.87 17.63 13.17
N GLU A 144 -2.23 16.62 13.95
CA GLU A 144 -2.39 16.80 15.42
C GLU A 144 -1.22 16.34 16.29
N SER A 145 -0.23 15.63 15.75
CA SER A 145 0.93 15.20 16.57
C SER A 145 2.01 16.27 16.77
N GLY A 146 1.78 17.51 16.36
CA GLY A 146 2.77 18.61 16.43
C GLY A 146 2.49 19.73 17.42
N ARG A 147 1.38 19.72 18.18
CA ARG A 147 1.17 20.70 19.26
C ARG A 147 1.40 20.07 20.62
N GLY A 148 2.66 19.94 20.98
CA GLY A 148 3.09 19.70 22.35
C GLY A 148 2.56 20.82 23.27
N ASN A 149 1.74 20.44 24.22
CA ASN A 149 1.34 21.28 25.34
C ASN A 149 2.57 21.67 26.14
N ASN A 150 3.09 22.85 25.88
CA ASN A 150 4.03 23.52 26.75
C ASN A 150 3.20 24.42 27.68
N SER A 151 2.52 23.81 28.66
CA SER A 151 1.92 24.52 29.78
C SER A 151 2.91 24.47 30.93
N GLY A 152 3.73 25.52 31.02
CA GLY A 152 4.54 25.80 32.17
C GLY A 152 3.66 26.01 33.39
N ASN A 153 3.76 25.13 34.37
CA ASN A 153 3.26 25.39 35.70
C ASN A 153 4.44 25.65 36.66
N ASN A 154 4.74 26.93 36.79
CA ASN A 154 5.64 27.49 37.78
C ASN A 154 4.81 27.67 39.06
N GLY A 155 5.03 26.85 40.05
CA GLY A 155 4.34 26.95 41.34
C GLY A 155 5.15 26.32 42.46
N GLY A 156 6.20 27.02 42.87
CA GLY A 156 6.96 26.69 44.07
C GLY A 156 6.09 26.74 45.31
N LYS A 157 6.08 25.73 46.14
CA LYS A 157 5.75 25.81 47.56
C LYS A 157 6.79 25.03 48.36
N ASN A 158 7.70 25.83 48.94
CA ASN A 158 8.57 25.45 50.05
C ASN A 158 7.76 24.86 51.21
N PHE A 159 7.98 23.59 51.53
CA PHE A 159 7.60 23.04 52.83
C PHE A 159 8.83 22.83 53.69
N LYS A 160 9.04 23.74 54.68
CA LYS A 160 10.00 23.60 55.76
C LYS A 160 9.60 22.43 56.65
N ARG A 161 10.43 21.40 56.73
CA ARG A 161 10.36 20.37 57.76
C ARG A 161 10.97 20.88 59.04
N LYS A 162 10.14 21.04 60.09
CA LYS A 162 10.57 21.20 61.48
C LYS A 162 11.15 19.89 61.99
N LYS A 163 12.38 19.92 62.48
CA LYS A 163 12.96 18.91 63.36
C LYS A 163 12.30 19.04 64.72
N ASN A 164 11.81 17.96 65.31
CA ASN A 164 11.58 17.83 66.73
C ASN A 164 12.45 16.71 67.26
N ASN A 165 13.36 17.08 68.16
CA ASN A 165 14.05 16.23 69.11
C ASN A 165 13.07 15.73 70.18
N ARG A 166 13.04 14.43 70.35
CA ARG A 166 13.13 13.81 71.70
C ARG A 166 13.26 12.33 71.46
#